data_4b49db9885a49ee9c43ae3344ac271ad
#
_entry.id   4b49db9885a49ee9c43ae3344ac271ad
#
_cell.length_a   1.000
_cell.length_b   1.000
_cell.length_c   1.000
_cell.angle_alpha   90.00
_cell.angle_beta   90.00
_cell.angle_gamma   90.00
#
_symmetry.space_group_name_H-M   'P 1'
#
loop_
_entity.id
_entity.type
_entity.pdbx_description
1 polymer ?
#
loop_
_entity_poly.entity_id
_entity_poly.type
_entity_poly.pdbx_seq_one_letter_code
_entity_poly.pdbx_strand_id
1 'polypeptide(L)'
;MATVLLLRHGRTTSNADGGLAGRSPVELDETGRAQSVAVGARLASLPLAAVVTSPLPRCVSTVGLALPGAAYAEEERLIECGYGDWEGQPLKKLAKDKLWPVVQVHPSAVTFPGSGGESMAEMSARAVAAVRDWDRRVTAEHGPDALWLACSHGDVIKAIIADALGVHLDLFQRIVVDPASLTIIRYTPVRPFVLRVNDTGGDLAALRPRPRRRRRSGTGSDAAVGGGVESGQA
;
A
#
# COMPACT_ATOMS: atom_id res chain seq x y z
N MET A 1 13.82 17.46 7.29
CA MET A 1 12.66 16.75 6.77
C MET A 1 12.36 15.57 7.68
N ALA A 2 11.09 15.24 7.84
CA ALA A 2 10.62 14.30 8.85
C ALA A 2 10.78 12.82 8.41
N THR A 3 10.24 11.91 9.21
CA THR A 3 10.18 10.48 8.89
C THR A 3 8.72 10.06 8.77
N VAL A 4 8.34 9.52 7.61
CA VAL A 4 7.01 8.94 7.39
C VAL A 4 6.99 7.45 7.68
N LEU A 5 5.92 7.01 8.35
CA LEU A 5 5.53 5.62 8.49
C LEU A 5 4.35 5.40 7.54
N LEU A 6 4.58 4.70 6.43
CA LEU A 6 3.53 4.31 5.49
C LEU A 6 2.89 3.02 6.02
N LEU A 7 1.61 3.07 6.34
CA LEU A 7 0.82 1.93 6.80
C LEU A 7 -0.11 1.48 5.68
N ARG A 8 0.01 0.24 5.21
CA ARG A 8 -1.05 -0.32 4.37
C ARG A 8 -2.26 -0.66 5.23
N HIS A 9 -3.48 -0.38 4.74
CA HIS A 9 -4.70 -0.81 5.42
C HIS A 9 -4.68 -2.31 5.75
N GLY A 10 -5.42 -2.71 6.79
CA GLY A 10 -5.62 -4.11 7.15
C GLY A 10 -6.29 -4.93 6.05
N ARG A 11 -6.26 -6.25 6.16
CA ARG A 11 -6.87 -7.15 5.17
C ARG A 11 -8.38 -6.85 4.99
N THR A 12 -8.84 -6.96 3.75
CA THR A 12 -10.25 -6.86 3.37
C THR A 12 -10.75 -8.19 2.81
N THR A 13 -12.07 -8.36 2.68
CA THR A 13 -12.66 -9.51 2.00
C THR A 13 -12.14 -9.62 0.57
N SER A 14 -12.01 -8.50 -0.16
CA SER A 14 -11.43 -8.51 -1.51
C SER A 14 -10.00 -9.04 -1.55
N ASN A 15 -9.17 -8.73 -0.55
CA ASN A 15 -7.82 -9.29 -0.47
C ASN A 15 -7.87 -10.81 -0.24
N ALA A 16 -8.76 -11.29 0.63
CA ALA A 16 -8.92 -12.71 0.94
C ALA A 16 -9.41 -13.51 -0.28
N ASP A 17 -10.33 -12.94 -1.04
CA ASP A 17 -10.96 -13.58 -2.20
C ASP A 17 -10.15 -13.43 -3.50
N GLY A 18 -9.04 -12.68 -3.47
CA GLY A 18 -8.23 -12.38 -4.66
C GLY A 18 -8.96 -11.48 -5.66
N GLY A 19 -9.74 -10.53 -5.17
CA GLY A 19 -10.41 -9.49 -5.93
C GLY A 19 -9.60 -8.18 -5.98
N LEU A 20 -9.79 -7.40 -7.02
CA LEU A 20 -9.21 -6.07 -7.19
C LEU A 20 -10.22 -5.02 -6.70
N ALA A 21 -10.04 -4.51 -5.49
CA ALA A 21 -10.98 -3.57 -4.88
C ALA A 21 -10.95 -2.16 -5.51
N GLY A 22 -9.76 -1.67 -5.87
CA GLY A 22 -9.60 -0.30 -6.36
C GLY A 22 -10.15 0.74 -5.40
N ARG A 23 -11.00 1.64 -5.91
CA ARG A 23 -11.66 2.69 -5.13
C ARG A 23 -12.99 2.27 -4.51
N SER A 24 -13.42 1.02 -4.72
CA SER A 24 -14.65 0.50 -4.10
C SER A 24 -14.58 0.60 -2.57
N PRO A 25 -15.70 0.93 -1.90
CA PRO A 25 -15.75 1.13 -0.44
C PRO A 25 -15.81 -0.20 0.32
N VAL A 26 -14.75 -1.01 0.20
CA VAL A 26 -14.62 -2.30 0.87
C VAL A 26 -14.11 -2.09 2.29
N GLU A 27 -14.73 -2.79 3.25
CA GLU A 27 -14.38 -2.77 4.66
C GLU A 27 -13.30 -3.81 5.01
N LEU A 28 -12.69 -3.65 6.20
CA LEU A 28 -11.80 -4.64 6.79
C LEU A 28 -12.58 -5.92 7.13
N ASP A 29 -11.96 -7.07 6.87
CA ASP A 29 -12.43 -8.32 7.45
C ASP A 29 -11.96 -8.47 8.91
N GLU A 30 -12.34 -9.58 9.55
CA GLU A 30 -11.98 -9.83 10.95
C GLU A 30 -10.45 -9.89 11.15
N THR A 31 -9.73 -10.51 10.22
CA THR A 31 -8.26 -10.55 10.25
C THR A 31 -7.66 -9.14 10.10
N GLY A 32 -8.19 -8.33 9.18
CA GLY A 32 -7.72 -6.98 9.00
C GLY A 32 -7.96 -6.09 10.21
N ARG A 33 -9.06 -6.29 10.92
CA ARG A 33 -9.32 -5.62 12.20
C ARG A 33 -8.29 -6.01 13.26
N ALA A 34 -8.03 -7.31 13.41
CA ALA A 34 -7.01 -7.81 14.33
C ALA A 34 -5.61 -7.31 13.98
N GLN A 35 -5.24 -7.30 12.69
CA GLN A 35 -3.99 -6.73 12.20
C GLN A 35 -3.86 -5.25 12.55
N SER A 36 -4.94 -4.47 12.40
CA SER A 36 -4.95 -3.04 12.71
C SER A 36 -4.71 -2.77 14.19
N VAL A 37 -5.32 -3.56 15.09
CA VAL A 37 -5.05 -3.48 16.53
C VAL A 37 -3.61 -3.85 16.85
N ALA A 38 -3.08 -4.91 16.23
CA ALA A 38 -1.71 -5.37 16.47
C ALA A 38 -0.66 -4.34 16.02
N VAL A 39 -0.85 -3.70 14.86
CA VAL A 39 0.06 -2.62 14.43
C VAL A 39 -0.06 -1.40 15.33
N GLY A 40 -1.26 -1.12 15.87
CA GLY A 40 -1.48 -0.05 16.84
C GLY A 40 -0.64 -0.21 18.11
N ALA A 41 -0.55 -1.43 18.64
CA ALA A 41 0.30 -1.72 19.81
C ALA A 41 1.79 -1.39 19.54
N ARG A 42 2.25 -1.55 18.30
CA ARG A 42 3.62 -1.19 17.89
C ARG A 42 3.82 0.32 17.74
N LEU A 43 2.78 1.03 17.35
CA LEU A 43 2.81 2.49 17.17
C LEU A 43 2.64 3.26 18.49
N ALA A 44 2.08 2.64 19.53
CA ALA A 44 1.67 3.28 20.78
C ALA A 44 2.80 4.04 21.51
N SER A 45 4.06 3.64 21.32
CA SER A 45 5.22 4.31 21.93
C SER A 45 5.79 5.46 21.08
N LEU A 46 5.27 5.68 19.87
CA LEU A 46 5.82 6.67 18.96
C LEU A 46 5.10 8.01 19.10
N PRO A 47 5.86 9.13 19.22
CA PRO A 47 5.29 10.47 19.25
C PRO A 47 4.93 10.92 17.82
N LEU A 48 3.81 10.43 17.30
CA LEU A 48 3.35 10.80 15.96
C LEU A 48 2.87 12.26 15.95
N ALA A 49 3.55 13.12 15.20
CA ALA A 49 3.21 14.54 15.05
C ALA A 49 1.97 14.75 14.15
N ALA A 50 1.73 13.84 13.21
CA ALA A 50 0.55 13.87 12.34
C ALA A 50 0.14 12.45 11.94
N VAL A 51 -1.16 12.27 11.72
CA VAL A 51 -1.76 11.06 11.14
C VAL A 51 -2.57 11.48 9.92
N VAL A 52 -2.28 10.86 8.79
CA VAL A 52 -2.92 11.13 7.49
C VAL A 52 -3.44 9.82 6.94
N THR A 53 -4.59 9.83 6.31
CA THR A 53 -5.19 8.62 5.76
C THR A 53 -5.83 8.85 4.39
N SER A 54 -5.79 7.84 3.53
CA SER A 54 -6.72 7.76 2.41
C SER A 54 -8.16 7.79 2.93
N PRO A 55 -9.10 8.46 2.23
CA PRO A 55 -10.50 8.53 2.67
C PRO A 55 -11.26 7.21 2.54
N LEU A 56 -10.70 6.18 1.91
CA LEU A 56 -11.42 4.90 1.74
C LEU A 56 -11.65 4.20 3.09
N PRO A 57 -12.86 3.61 3.30
CA PRO A 57 -13.28 3.05 4.57
C PRO A 57 -12.26 2.11 5.23
N ARG A 58 -11.62 1.24 4.47
CA ARG A 58 -10.58 0.32 4.96
C ARG A 58 -9.36 1.02 5.57
N CYS A 59 -8.97 2.22 5.06
CA CYS A 59 -7.87 3.00 5.61
C CYS A 59 -8.32 3.74 6.87
N VAL A 60 -9.50 4.38 6.83
CA VAL A 60 -10.10 5.07 7.98
C VAL A 60 -10.31 4.10 9.14
N SER A 61 -10.89 2.92 8.88
CA SER A 61 -11.07 1.85 9.86
C SER A 61 -9.75 1.34 10.43
N THR A 62 -8.70 1.21 9.59
CA THR A 62 -7.36 0.80 10.04
C THR A 62 -6.79 1.82 11.02
N VAL A 63 -6.84 3.12 10.69
CA VAL A 63 -6.36 4.19 11.58
C VAL A 63 -7.16 4.23 12.88
N GLY A 64 -8.49 4.15 12.81
CA GLY A 64 -9.37 4.17 13.99
C GLY A 64 -9.11 3.03 14.97
N LEU A 65 -8.76 1.83 14.44
CA LEU A 65 -8.41 0.67 15.28
C LEU A 65 -6.97 0.70 15.79
N ALA A 66 -6.04 1.20 14.97
CA ALA A 66 -4.62 1.27 15.35
C ALA A 66 -4.34 2.40 16.34
N LEU A 67 -5.01 3.53 16.21
CA LEU A 67 -4.79 4.75 16.99
C LEU A 67 -6.12 5.30 17.53
N PRO A 68 -6.77 4.61 18.47
CA PRO A 68 -8.09 5.02 19.00
C PRO A 68 -8.05 6.45 19.54
N GLY A 69 -8.94 7.30 19.04
CA GLY A 69 -9.07 8.70 19.50
C GLY A 69 -8.02 9.67 18.91
N ALA A 70 -7.09 9.20 18.10
CA ALA A 70 -6.17 10.11 17.41
C ALA A 70 -6.90 10.95 16.36
N ALA A 71 -6.59 12.24 16.32
CA ALA A 71 -7.00 13.09 15.21
C ALA A 71 -6.23 12.70 13.94
N TYR A 72 -6.91 12.69 12.81
CA TYR A 72 -6.29 12.44 11.50
C TYR A 72 -6.84 13.40 10.43
N ALA A 73 -6.07 13.56 9.37
CA ALA A 73 -6.50 14.26 8.16
C ALA A 73 -6.70 13.26 7.01
N GLU A 74 -7.75 13.44 6.25
CA GLU A 74 -7.95 12.70 4.99
C GLU A 74 -7.17 13.37 3.85
N GLU A 75 -6.54 12.55 3.01
CA GLU A 75 -5.74 13.00 1.87
C GLU A 75 -6.15 12.21 0.61
N GLU A 76 -6.90 12.85 -0.27
CA GLU A 76 -7.41 12.27 -1.51
C GLU A 76 -6.30 11.72 -2.44
N ARG A 77 -5.13 12.34 -2.43
CA ARG A 77 -4.00 11.89 -3.26
C ARG A 77 -3.38 10.58 -2.77
N LEU A 78 -3.79 10.09 -1.57
CA LEU A 78 -3.40 8.77 -1.05
C LEU A 78 -4.44 7.68 -1.33
N ILE A 79 -5.51 7.97 -2.08
CA ILE A 79 -6.51 6.99 -2.52
C ILE A 79 -5.87 5.94 -3.44
N GLU A 80 -6.41 4.72 -3.46
CA GLU A 80 -5.90 3.65 -4.34
C GLU A 80 -5.99 4.03 -5.83
N CYS A 81 -5.22 3.37 -6.66
CA CYS A 81 -5.30 3.52 -8.11
C CYS A 81 -6.74 3.28 -8.58
N GLY A 82 -7.22 4.14 -9.47
CA GLY A 82 -8.48 3.91 -10.15
C GLY A 82 -8.29 2.85 -11.23
N TYR A 83 -8.77 1.65 -10.97
CA TYR A 83 -8.61 0.54 -11.93
C TYR A 83 -9.76 0.49 -12.97
N GLY A 84 -10.72 1.43 -12.91
CA GLY A 84 -11.83 1.54 -13.86
C GLY A 84 -12.62 0.23 -14.00
N ASP A 85 -12.74 -0.29 -15.21
CA ASP A 85 -13.52 -1.50 -15.50
C ASP A 85 -12.96 -2.77 -14.84
N TRP A 86 -11.75 -2.71 -14.28
CA TRP A 86 -11.14 -3.82 -13.55
C TRP A 86 -11.59 -3.89 -12.09
N GLU A 87 -12.15 -2.83 -11.53
CA GLU A 87 -12.60 -2.80 -10.13
C GLU A 87 -13.67 -3.86 -9.85
N GLY A 88 -13.55 -4.54 -8.71
CA GLY A 88 -14.46 -5.61 -8.32
C GLY A 88 -14.24 -6.94 -9.05
N GLN A 89 -13.31 -7.01 -10.02
CA GLN A 89 -13.08 -8.24 -10.77
C GLN A 89 -12.09 -9.17 -10.03
N PRO A 90 -12.27 -10.50 -10.15
CA PRO A 90 -11.28 -11.46 -9.67
C PRO A 90 -9.97 -11.36 -10.45
N LEU A 91 -8.83 -11.33 -9.76
CA LEU A 91 -7.49 -11.30 -10.39
C LEU A 91 -7.28 -12.45 -11.39
N LYS A 92 -7.85 -13.63 -11.13
CA LYS A 92 -7.82 -14.78 -12.06
C LYS A 92 -8.48 -14.49 -13.42
N LYS A 93 -9.51 -13.62 -13.43
CA LYS A 93 -10.16 -13.17 -14.68
C LYS A 93 -9.29 -12.13 -15.38
N LEU A 94 -8.79 -11.15 -14.61
CA LEU A 94 -7.94 -10.07 -15.10
C LEU A 94 -6.62 -10.58 -15.68
N ALA A 95 -6.07 -11.68 -15.15
CA ALA A 95 -4.86 -12.33 -15.69
C ALA A 95 -5.00 -12.82 -17.14
N LYS A 96 -6.21 -12.83 -17.71
CA LYS A 96 -6.48 -13.16 -19.12
C LYS A 96 -6.68 -11.91 -20.00
N ASP A 97 -6.70 -10.74 -19.38
CA ASP A 97 -6.87 -9.47 -20.09
C ASP A 97 -5.59 -9.11 -20.88
N LYS A 98 -5.76 -8.44 -22.02
CA LYS A 98 -4.64 -8.02 -22.88
C LYS A 98 -3.73 -7.00 -22.20
N LEU A 99 -4.27 -6.21 -21.27
CA LEU A 99 -3.50 -5.23 -20.49
C LEU A 99 -2.66 -5.88 -19.39
N TRP A 100 -3.02 -7.09 -18.93
CA TRP A 100 -2.34 -7.75 -17.81
C TRP A 100 -0.82 -7.89 -17.97
N PRO A 101 -0.27 -8.33 -19.12
CA PRO A 101 1.18 -8.38 -19.32
C PRO A 101 1.84 -7.00 -19.18
N VAL A 102 1.17 -5.93 -19.63
CA VAL A 102 1.68 -4.56 -19.50
C VAL A 102 1.72 -4.14 -18.04
N VAL A 103 0.66 -4.41 -17.27
CA VAL A 103 0.62 -4.17 -15.81
C VAL A 103 1.75 -4.90 -15.07
N GLN A 104 2.12 -6.10 -15.53
CA GLN A 104 3.17 -6.90 -14.91
C GLN A 104 4.59 -6.41 -15.23
N VAL A 105 4.83 -5.95 -16.46
CA VAL A 105 6.20 -5.71 -16.98
C VAL A 105 6.48 -4.23 -17.22
N HIS A 106 5.46 -3.45 -17.63
CA HIS A 106 5.57 -2.04 -17.99
C HIS A 106 4.47 -1.20 -17.35
N PRO A 107 4.31 -1.21 -16.01
CA PRO A 107 3.26 -0.47 -15.33
C PRO A 107 3.25 1.04 -15.65
N SER A 108 4.39 1.65 -15.96
CA SER A 108 4.44 3.07 -16.35
C SER A 108 3.66 3.40 -17.64
N ALA A 109 3.43 2.40 -18.49
CA ALA A 109 2.67 2.54 -19.74
C ALA A 109 1.17 2.21 -19.58
N VAL A 110 0.73 1.82 -18.36
CA VAL A 110 -0.65 1.41 -18.11
C VAL A 110 -1.55 2.62 -17.89
N THR A 111 -2.67 2.63 -18.60
CA THR A 111 -3.88 3.39 -18.24
C THR A 111 -5.03 2.40 -18.15
N PHE A 112 -5.72 2.36 -17.01
CA PHE A 112 -6.82 1.44 -16.82
C PHE A 112 -8.06 1.87 -17.61
N PRO A 113 -8.82 0.91 -18.18
CA PRO A 113 -9.96 1.21 -19.04
C PRO A 113 -11.19 1.66 -18.24
N GLY A 114 -12.09 2.37 -18.93
CA GLY A 114 -13.40 2.75 -18.42
C GLY A 114 -13.41 4.02 -17.59
N SER A 115 -14.61 4.37 -17.12
CA SER A 115 -14.81 5.57 -16.30
C SER A 115 -14.12 5.43 -14.95
N GLY A 116 -13.32 6.43 -14.57
CA GLY A 116 -12.52 6.39 -13.32
C GLY A 116 -11.22 5.60 -13.45
N GLY A 117 -10.89 5.08 -14.63
CA GLY A 117 -9.57 4.49 -14.91
C GLY A 117 -8.48 5.56 -14.86
N GLU A 118 -7.42 5.28 -14.10
CA GLU A 118 -6.26 6.14 -13.89
C GLU A 118 -5.02 5.50 -14.53
N SER A 119 -4.06 6.28 -14.96
CA SER A 119 -2.76 5.72 -15.31
C SER A 119 -1.93 5.44 -14.04
N MET A 120 -1.10 4.40 -14.09
CA MET A 120 -0.17 4.12 -13.00
C MET A 120 0.82 5.27 -12.77
N ALA A 121 1.17 6.01 -13.83
CA ALA A 121 2.03 7.17 -13.73
C ALA A 121 1.36 8.34 -12.97
N GLU A 122 0.07 8.62 -13.25
CA GLU A 122 -0.70 9.65 -12.53
C GLU A 122 -0.87 9.28 -11.06
N MET A 123 -1.23 8.01 -10.77
CA MET A 123 -1.30 7.51 -9.39
C MET A 123 0.02 7.69 -8.65
N SER A 124 1.14 7.31 -9.26
CA SER A 124 2.47 7.47 -8.68
C SER A 124 2.80 8.94 -8.41
N ALA A 125 2.57 9.82 -9.40
CA ALA A 125 2.86 11.24 -9.28
C ALA A 125 2.07 11.91 -8.14
N ARG A 126 0.74 11.67 -8.04
CA ARG A 126 -0.07 12.25 -6.97
C ARG A 126 0.30 11.73 -5.58
N ALA A 127 0.61 10.43 -5.47
CA ALA A 127 0.98 9.80 -4.21
C ALA A 127 2.32 10.33 -3.67
N VAL A 128 3.32 10.40 -4.52
CA VAL A 128 4.64 10.97 -4.20
C VAL A 128 4.53 12.45 -3.82
N ALA A 129 3.75 13.24 -4.59
CA ALA A 129 3.51 14.64 -4.28
C ALA A 129 2.85 14.81 -2.91
N ALA A 130 1.83 13.98 -2.58
CA ALA A 130 1.14 14.03 -1.29
C ALA A 130 2.12 13.80 -0.13
N VAL A 131 2.93 12.74 -0.19
CA VAL A 131 3.87 12.42 0.89
C VAL A 131 4.93 13.52 1.06
N ARG A 132 5.46 14.06 -0.04
CA ARG A 132 6.44 15.15 0.02
C ARG A 132 5.86 16.45 0.57
N ASP A 133 4.59 16.76 0.24
CA ASP A 133 3.89 17.93 0.77
C ASP A 133 3.65 17.79 2.28
N TRP A 134 3.16 16.64 2.72
CA TRP A 134 2.96 16.36 4.14
C TRP A 134 4.28 16.35 4.91
N ASP A 135 5.33 15.75 4.37
CA ASP A 135 6.65 15.76 5.02
C ASP A 135 7.19 17.18 5.22
N ARG A 136 7.00 18.08 4.22
CA ARG A 136 7.39 19.49 4.36
C ARG A 136 6.58 20.21 5.43
N ARG A 137 5.25 20.00 5.49
CA ARG A 137 4.37 20.59 6.52
C ARG A 137 4.77 20.13 7.91
N VAL A 138 4.86 18.81 8.11
CA VAL A 138 5.23 18.22 9.40
C VAL A 138 6.63 18.70 9.84
N THR A 139 7.57 18.77 8.90
CA THR A 139 8.92 19.30 9.20
C THR A 139 8.88 20.77 9.63
N ALA A 140 8.07 21.60 8.97
CA ALA A 140 7.96 23.02 9.29
C ALA A 140 7.31 23.26 10.65
N GLU A 141 6.31 22.43 11.02
CA GLU A 141 5.54 22.61 12.25
C GLU A 141 6.17 21.92 13.46
N HIS A 142 6.84 20.76 13.26
CA HIS A 142 7.30 19.89 14.35
C HIS A 142 8.80 19.58 14.31
N GLY A 143 9.51 20.08 13.31
CA GLY A 143 10.96 19.91 13.17
C GLY A 143 11.38 18.68 12.36
N PRO A 144 12.71 18.57 12.07
CA PRO A 144 13.22 17.55 11.14
C PRO A 144 13.25 16.10 11.70
N ASP A 145 13.08 15.92 13.00
CA ASP A 145 13.08 14.61 13.64
C ASP A 145 11.66 14.09 13.90
N ALA A 146 10.64 14.84 13.44
CA ALA A 146 9.25 14.47 13.63
C ALA A 146 8.90 13.16 12.92
N LEU A 147 8.04 12.37 13.56
CA LEU A 147 7.46 11.15 13.01
C LEU A 147 6.02 11.43 12.61
N TRP A 148 5.59 10.91 11.46
CA TRP A 148 4.19 10.99 11.06
C TRP A 148 3.74 9.72 10.33
N LEU A 149 2.44 9.42 10.38
CA LEU A 149 1.84 8.24 9.78
C LEU A 149 1.03 8.62 8.54
N ALA A 150 1.15 7.83 7.48
CA ALA A 150 0.27 7.88 6.32
C ALA A 150 -0.33 6.50 6.05
N CYS A 151 -1.64 6.34 6.22
CA CYS A 151 -2.34 5.10 5.92
C CYS A 151 -2.85 5.12 4.47
N SER A 152 -2.49 4.09 3.68
CA SER A 152 -2.83 4.02 2.27
C SER A 152 -2.91 2.56 1.79
N HIS A 153 -2.67 2.33 0.51
CA HIS A 153 -2.95 1.10 -0.24
C HIS A 153 -1.69 0.49 -0.83
N GLY A 154 -1.84 -0.73 -1.34
CA GLY A 154 -0.71 -1.51 -1.84
C GLY A 154 0.07 -0.83 -2.95
N ASP A 155 -0.58 -0.50 -4.06
CA ASP A 155 0.14 0.05 -5.22
C ASP A 155 0.60 1.49 -4.98
N VAL A 156 -0.15 2.28 -4.21
CA VAL A 156 0.25 3.63 -3.78
C VAL A 156 1.54 3.59 -2.97
N ILE A 157 1.62 2.71 -1.97
CA ILE A 157 2.83 2.59 -1.13
C ILE A 157 4.01 2.05 -1.94
N LYS A 158 3.80 1.07 -2.82
CA LYS A 158 4.85 0.57 -3.74
C LYS A 158 5.41 1.69 -4.61
N ALA A 159 4.56 2.57 -5.16
CA ALA A 159 4.99 3.69 -5.99
C ALA A 159 5.82 4.71 -5.19
N ILE A 160 5.42 5.00 -3.95
CA ILE A 160 6.18 5.88 -3.05
C ILE A 160 7.56 5.27 -2.71
N ILE A 161 7.61 3.95 -2.46
CA ILE A 161 8.87 3.24 -2.20
C ILE A 161 9.76 3.28 -3.44
N ALA A 162 9.21 3.03 -4.63
CA ALA A 162 9.96 3.07 -5.89
C ALA A 162 10.60 4.44 -6.12
N ASP A 163 9.85 5.54 -5.91
CA ASP A 163 10.38 6.91 -5.96
C ASP A 163 11.50 7.12 -4.93
N ALA A 164 11.29 6.71 -3.69
CA ALA A 164 12.28 6.89 -2.62
C ALA A 164 13.58 6.12 -2.86
N LEU A 165 13.52 4.97 -3.53
CA LEU A 165 14.67 4.16 -3.92
C LEU A 165 15.30 4.61 -5.25
N GLY A 166 14.69 5.53 -5.99
CA GLY A 166 15.11 5.90 -7.34
C GLY A 166 14.93 4.77 -8.37
N VAL A 167 13.97 3.88 -8.13
CA VAL A 167 13.67 2.75 -8.99
C VAL A 167 12.57 3.16 -9.97
N HIS A 168 12.74 2.79 -11.25
CA HIS A 168 11.74 3.07 -12.27
C HIS A 168 10.40 2.39 -11.92
N LEU A 169 9.28 3.04 -12.25
CA LEU A 169 7.93 2.54 -11.94
C LEU A 169 7.68 1.14 -12.51
N ASP A 170 8.30 0.76 -13.62
CA ASP A 170 8.21 -0.60 -14.19
C ASP A 170 8.77 -1.70 -13.28
N LEU A 171 9.53 -1.32 -12.26
CA LEU A 171 10.10 -2.28 -11.32
C LEU A 171 9.34 -2.34 -9.99
N PHE A 172 8.27 -1.54 -9.81
CA PHE A 172 7.56 -1.43 -8.54
C PHE A 172 6.87 -2.74 -8.12
N GLN A 173 6.55 -3.63 -9.07
CA GLN A 173 5.99 -4.95 -8.76
C GLN A 173 6.96 -5.87 -7.98
N ARG A 174 8.25 -5.53 -7.96
CA ARG A 174 9.26 -6.24 -7.13
C ARG A 174 9.14 -5.91 -5.64
N ILE A 175 8.34 -4.90 -5.29
CA ILE A 175 8.15 -4.45 -3.91
C ILE A 175 6.91 -5.13 -3.35
N VAL A 176 7.06 -5.78 -2.21
CA VAL A 176 5.95 -6.38 -1.48
C VAL A 176 5.51 -5.42 -0.37
N VAL A 177 4.21 -5.26 -0.24
CA VAL A 177 3.57 -4.47 0.82
C VAL A 177 2.34 -5.24 1.29
N ASP A 178 2.44 -5.93 2.41
CA ASP A 178 1.35 -6.74 2.98
C ASP A 178 0.32 -5.88 3.74
N PRO A 179 -0.93 -6.34 3.90
CA PRO A 179 -1.91 -5.68 4.75
C PRO A 179 -1.37 -5.43 6.17
N ALA A 180 -1.62 -4.23 6.70
CA ALA A 180 -1.13 -3.73 7.98
C ALA A 180 0.40 -3.71 8.14
N SER A 181 1.17 -3.83 7.05
CA SER A 181 2.62 -3.63 7.09
C SER A 181 3.00 -2.17 7.21
N LEU A 182 4.16 -1.92 7.81
CA LEU A 182 4.79 -0.61 7.89
C LEU A 182 6.00 -0.52 6.95
N THR A 183 6.08 0.59 6.21
CA THR A 183 7.28 1.00 5.49
C THR A 183 7.73 2.33 6.06
N ILE A 184 9.01 2.50 6.35
CA ILE A 184 9.55 3.68 7.02
C ILE A 184 10.53 4.37 6.09
N ILE A 185 10.26 5.63 5.76
CA ILE A 185 11.09 6.46 4.89
C ILE A 185 11.44 7.75 5.63
N ARG A 186 12.74 8.02 5.79
CA ARG A 186 13.24 9.29 6.29
C ARG A 186 13.64 10.17 5.12
N TYR A 187 12.99 11.29 4.98
CA TYR A 187 13.39 12.30 4.02
C TYR A 187 14.53 13.16 4.59
N THR A 188 15.41 13.63 3.71
CA THR A 188 16.45 14.61 4.03
C THR A 188 16.52 15.65 2.92
N PRO A 189 17.21 16.80 3.12
CA PRO A 189 17.37 17.76 2.04
C PRO A 189 18.08 17.22 0.79
N VAL A 190 18.87 16.15 0.93
CA VAL A 190 19.67 15.56 -0.15
C VAL A 190 18.93 14.42 -0.83
N ARG A 191 18.37 13.48 -0.05
CA ARG A 191 17.72 12.27 -0.57
C ARG A 191 16.85 11.57 0.49
N PRO A 192 15.85 10.76 0.10
CA PRO A 192 15.18 9.86 1.02
C PRO A 192 16.06 8.68 1.41
N PHE A 193 15.82 8.12 2.60
CA PHE A 193 16.38 6.86 3.08
C PHE A 193 15.24 5.90 3.43
N VAL A 194 15.14 4.79 2.74
CA VAL A 194 14.19 3.72 3.04
C VAL A 194 14.78 2.88 4.17
N LEU A 195 14.21 2.99 5.36
CA LEU A 195 14.73 2.36 6.57
C LEU A 195 14.15 0.96 6.78
N ARG A 196 12.89 0.74 6.41
CA ARG A 196 12.18 -0.53 6.48
C ARG A 196 11.20 -0.62 5.33
N VAL A 197 10.98 -1.82 4.81
CA VAL A 197 9.95 -2.14 3.81
C VAL A 197 9.20 -3.36 4.29
N ASN A 198 7.86 -3.32 4.20
CA ASN A 198 6.98 -4.45 4.49
C ASN A 198 7.18 -5.06 5.89
N ASP A 199 7.34 -4.22 6.91
CA ASP A 199 7.51 -4.67 8.29
C ASP A 199 6.15 -5.06 8.89
N THR A 200 5.92 -6.36 9.02
CA THR A 200 4.68 -6.95 9.58
C THR A 200 4.80 -7.31 11.07
N GLY A 201 5.95 -7.03 11.72
CA GLY A 201 6.12 -7.22 13.17
C GLY A 201 6.81 -8.51 13.62
N GLY A 202 7.41 -9.30 12.71
CA GLY A 202 8.55 -10.05 13.15
C GLY A 202 8.49 -11.56 13.31
N ASP A 203 7.42 -12.30 13.09
CA ASP A 203 7.53 -13.76 12.99
C ASP A 203 7.90 -14.17 11.55
N LEU A 204 9.08 -14.80 11.41
CA LEU A 204 9.57 -15.31 10.14
C LEU A 204 8.98 -16.70 9.79
N ALA A 205 8.07 -17.24 10.58
CA ALA A 205 7.42 -18.52 10.33
C ALA A 205 6.70 -18.57 8.97
N ALA A 206 6.21 -17.43 8.49
CA ALA A 206 5.62 -17.30 7.14
C ALA A 206 6.60 -17.61 6.00
N LEU A 207 7.93 -17.53 6.25
CA LEU A 207 8.96 -17.89 5.26
C LEU A 207 9.26 -19.39 5.22
N ARG A 208 8.70 -20.21 6.15
CA ARG A 208 8.89 -21.66 6.12
C ARG A 208 8.37 -22.22 4.81
N PRO A 209 9.17 -23.07 4.11
CA PRO A 209 8.72 -23.72 2.89
C PRO A 209 7.44 -24.51 3.15
N ARG A 210 6.40 -24.25 2.39
CA ARG A 210 5.18 -25.05 2.45
C ARG A 210 5.38 -26.35 1.70
N PRO A 211 4.74 -27.49 2.11
CA PRO A 211 4.75 -28.72 1.34
C PRO A 211 4.30 -28.44 -0.10
N ARG A 212 5.13 -28.80 -1.06
CA ARG A 212 4.84 -28.60 -2.50
C ARG A 212 3.58 -29.36 -2.90
N ARG A 213 2.43 -28.70 -2.97
CA ARG A 213 1.36 -29.16 -3.87
C ARG A 213 1.87 -28.96 -5.30
N ARG A 214 1.80 -30.02 -6.14
CA ARG A 214 2.16 -29.92 -7.56
C ARG A 214 1.45 -28.73 -8.19
N ARG A 215 2.16 -27.61 -8.37
CA ARG A 215 1.69 -26.49 -9.18
C ARG A 215 1.73 -26.93 -10.63
N ARG A 216 0.59 -26.85 -11.32
CA ARG A 216 0.59 -26.76 -12.77
C ARG A 216 1.34 -25.46 -13.11
N SER A 217 2.29 -25.52 -14.04
CA SER A 217 3.04 -24.36 -14.53
C SER A 217 2.06 -23.29 -15.00
N GLY A 218 1.89 -22.28 -14.21
CA GLY A 218 1.08 -21.10 -14.53
C GLY A 218 1.98 -20.07 -15.23
N THR A 219 1.46 -19.52 -16.28
CA THR A 219 1.98 -18.43 -17.09
C THR A 219 2.47 -17.27 -16.22
N GLY A 220 3.69 -16.90 -16.32
CA GLY A 220 4.43 -15.65 -16.12
C GLY A 220 3.90 -14.48 -15.27
N SER A 221 3.02 -14.71 -14.32
CA SER A 221 2.52 -13.68 -13.39
C SER A 221 3.00 -14.03 -11.98
N ASP A 222 3.99 -13.31 -11.49
CA ASP A 222 4.59 -13.49 -10.18
C ASP A 222 4.37 -12.29 -9.23
N ALA A 223 3.76 -11.19 -9.73
CA ALA A 223 3.47 -10.02 -8.92
C ALA A 223 1.98 -9.89 -8.57
N ALA A 224 1.69 -9.46 -7.35
CA ALA A 224 0.35 -9.14 -6.88
C ALA A 224 -0.06 -7.74 -7.34
N VAL A 225 -1.03 -7.65 -8.27
CA VAL A 225 -1.63 -6.38 -8.72
C VAL A 225 -2.65 -5.90 -7.70
N GLY A 226 -2.73 -4.61 -7.45
CA GLY A 226 -3.65 -4.02 -6.48
C GLY A 226 -3.31 -4.40 -5.04
N GLY A 227 -2.07 -4.81 -4.78
CA GLY A 227 -1.63 -5.21 -3.45
C GLY A 227 -2.38 -6.43 -2.91
N GLY A 228 -2.85 -7.35 -3.77
CA GLY A 228 -3.40 -8.63 -3.31
C GLY A 228 -2.40 -9.35 -2.39
N VAL A 229 -2.88 -10.08 -1.39
CA VAL A 229 -2.04 -11.03 -0.66
C VAL A 229 -1.62 -12.12 -1.63
N GLU A 230 -0.34 -12.51 -1.61
CA GLU A 230 0.06 -13.71 -2.33
C GLU A 230 -0.90 -14.84 -1.97
N SER A 231 -1.43 -15.54 -3.00
CA SER A 231 -2.39 -16.64 -2.83
C SER A 231 -1.72 -17.81 -2.09
N GLY A 232 -1.54 -17.62 -0.81
CA GLY A 232 -0.79 -18.55 0.03
C GLY A 232 -0.97 -18.30 1.53
N GLN A 233 -1.67 -17.24 1.93
CA GLN A 233 -2.01 -16.99 3.33
C GLN A 233 -3.53 -17.13 3.52
N ALA A 234 -4.03 -18.34 3.48
CA ALA A 234 -5.29 -18.76 4.04
C ALA A 234 -5.05 -20.02 4.88
#